data_590c07da01a8f2e485861855b60ad05d
#
_entry.id   590c07da01a8f2e485861855b60ad05d
#
_cell.length_a   1.000
_cell.length_b   1.000
_cell.length_c   1.000
_cell.angle_alpha   90.00
_cell.angle_beta   90.00
_cell.angle_gamma   90.00
#
_symmetry.space_group_name_H-M   'P 1'
#
loop_
_entity.id
_entity.type
_entity.pdbx_description
1 polymer ?
#
loop_
_entity_poly.entity_id
_entity_poly.type
_entity_poly.pdbx_seq_one_letter_code
_entity_poly.pdbx_strand_id
1 'polypeptide(L)'
;VRSCLPVMQMAGMYNGSGEFFQDIGLPAKSGVGGGIFLVVPQLMGICIFSPRLDLVGNSIRGLEVAKRITEKYLVHLFDGTMTDMKRIDPRLPVARWRANNCAEAIWAASNGSIRTLERLVSSQRNLEVGDYDRRTPLHLASAEGHIEVVNFLLNEGVKPIPDRWGGYPISDAKNNGHTEIVDIFNKLDIEYTEPLHLVED
;
A
#
# COMPACT_ATOMS: atom_id res chain seq x y z
N VAL A 1 19.45 -24.80 10.15
CA VAL A 1 18.74 -23.52 9.97
C VAL A 1 18.21 -23.00 11.31
N ARG A 2 17.44 -23.79 12.09
CA ARG A 2 16.88 -23.33 13.39
C ARG A 2 17.91 -22.80 14.37
N SER A 3 19.11 -23.39 14.42
CA SER A 3 20.18 -22.98 15.33
C SER A 3 21.02 -21.82 14.83
N CYS A 4 21.08 -21.59 13.51
CA CYS A 4 21.92 -20.56 12.92
C CYS A 4 21.25 -19.17 12.96
N LEU A 5 19.95 -19.08 12.70
CA LEU A 5 19.26 -17.81 12.64
C LEU A 5 19.31 -17.01 13.96
N PRO A 6 19.08 -17.61 15.14
CA PRO A 6 19.25 -16.91 16.41
C PRO A 6 20.68 -16.39 16.64
N VAL A 7 21.69 -17.19 16.26
CA VAL A 7 23.10 -16.76 16.39
C VAL A 7 23.41 -15.59 15.44
N MET A 8 22.93 -15.64 14.21
CA MET A 8 23.04 -14.52 13.26
C MET A 8 22.37 -13.26 13.81
N GLN A 9 21.23 -13.40 14.46
CA GLN A 9 20.48 -12.31 15.05
C GLN A 9 21.20 -11.66 16.23
N MET A 10 21.81 -12.47 17.10
CA MET A 10 22.46 -12.00 18.32
C MET A 10 23.89 -11.51 18.10
N ALA A 11 24.64 -12.09 17.17
CA ALA A 11 26.07 -11.88 17.01
C ALA A 11 26.54 -11.78 15.55
N GLY A 12 25.63 -11.68 14.59
CA GLY A 12 25.97 -11.70 13.16
C GLY A 12 26.59 -10.43 12.64
N MET A 13 26.34 -9.29 13.29
CA MET A 13 26.78 -7.95 12.89
C MET A 13 27.83 -7.36 13.86
N TYR A 14 28.66 -8.23 14.43
CA TYR A 14 29.67 -7.85 15.41
C TYR A 14 29.09 -7.08 16.60
N ASN A 15 29.78 -6.04 17.08
CA ASN A 15 29.29 -5.20 18.19
C ASN A 15 28.05 -4.37 17.83
N GLY A 16 27.72 -4.26 16.54
CA GLY A 16 26.50 -3.60 16.06
C GLY A 16 25.26 -4.49 15.98
N SER A 17 25.34 -5.76 16.44
CA SER A 17 24.21 -6.70 16.28
C SER A 17 22.93 -6.26 16.97
N GLY A 18 23.01 -5.64 18.13
CA GLY A 18 21.86 -5.15 18.88
C GLY A 18 21.13 -4.01 18.18
N GLU A 19 21.88 -2.99 17.74
CA GLU A 19 21.36 -1.85 16.99
C GLU A 19 20.77 -2.30 15.64
N PHE A 20 21.51 -3.16 14.93
CA PHE A 20 21.01 -3.74 13.67
C PHE A 20 19.70 -4.50 13.87
N PHE A 21 19.58 -5.26 14.95
CA PHE A 21 18.36 -5.99 15.24
C PHE A 21 17.18 -5.06 15.58
N GLN A 22 17.45 -3.99 16.32
CA GLN A 22 16.43 -2.99 16.65
C GLN A 22 15.91 -2.29 15.39
N ASP A 23 16.80 -1.91 14.47
CA ASP A 23 16.45 -1.10 13.29
C ASP A 23 15.93 -1.95 12.12
N ILE A 24 16.55 -3.12 11.90
CA ILE A 24 16.31 -3.96 10.73
C ILE A 24 15.49 -5.20 11.07
N GLY A 25 15.71 -5.79 12.25
CA GLY A 25 14.95 -6.92 12.77
C GLY A 25 15.08 -8.22 12.00
N LEU A 26 16.14 -8.38 11.20
CA LEU A 26 16.40 -9.58 10.39
C LEU A 26 17.66 -10.30 10.87
N PRO A 27 17.70 -11.64 10.86
CA PRO A 27 18.95 -12.37 11.02
C PRO A 27 19.94 -11.99 9.91
N ALA A 28 21.14 -11.58 10.30
CA ALA A 28 22.18 -11.15 9.38
C ALA A 28 23.55 -11.65 9.75
N LYS A 29 24.46 -11.71 8.78
CA LYS A 29 25.88 -11.98 9.00
C LYS A 29 26.73 -11.05 8.15
N SER A 30 27.61 -10.31 8.83
CA SER A 30 28.59 -9.44 8.19
C SER A 30 29.90 -10.15 7.96
N GLY A 31 30.61 -9.74 6.92
CA GLY A 31 31.94 -10.20 6.56
C GLY A 31 32.91 -9.04 6.36
N VAL A 32 34.14 -9.17 6.87
CA VAL A 32 35.19 -8.13 6.78
C VAL A 32 35.61 -7.76 5.36
N GLY A 33 35.15 -8.50 4.35
CA GLY A 33 35.32 -8.15 2.94
C GLY A 33 34.26 -7.17 2.42
N GLY A 34 33.31 -6.75 3.25
CA GLY A 34 32.21 -5.84 2.87
C GLY A 34 30.92 -6.55 2.45
N GLY A 35 30.80 -7.84 2.70
CA GLY A 35 29.59 -8.60 2.48
C GLY A 35 28.63 -8.53 3.67
N ILE A 36 27.34 -8.42 3.43
CA ILE A 36 26.28 -8.66 4.41
C ILE A 36 25.31 -9.69 3.82
N PHE A 37 25.04 -10.73 4.59
CA PHE A 37 24.01 -11.71 4.27
C PHE A 37 22.84 -11.55 5.22
N LEU A 38 21.64 -11.32 4.66
CA LEU A 38 20.38 -11.14 5.37
C LEU A 38 19.48 -12.35 5.10
N VAL A 39 18.70 -12.75 6.09
CA VAL A 39 17.67 -13.77 5.92
C VAL A 39 16.31 -13.19 6.23
N VAL A 40 15.42 -13.16 5.24
CA VAL A 40 13.99 -12.94 5.45
C VAL A 40 13.36 -14.32 5.62
N PRO A 41 12.98 -14.72 6.86
CA PRO A 41 12.49 -16.06 7.12
C PRO A 41 11.30 -16.43 6.23
N GLN A 42 11.31 -17.66 5.70
CA GLN A 42 10.27 -18.22 4.81
C GLN A 42 10.14 -17.55 3.44
N LEU A 43 10.98 -16.55 3.11
CA LEU A 43 10.87 -15.82 1.85
C LEU A 43 12.15 -15.89 1.02
N MET A 44 13.27 -15.31 1.52
CA MET A 44 14.51 -15.23 0.75
C MET A 44 15.74 -15.00 1.61
N GLY A 45 16.92 -15.26 1.02
CA GLY A 45 18.20 -14.74 1.45
C GLY A 45 18.61 -13.57 0.57
N ILE A 46 19.21 -12.55 1.17
CA ILE A 46 19.70 -11.36 0.45
C ILE A 46 21.19 -11.24 0.74
N CYS A 47 22.02 -11.14 -0.31
CA CYS A 47 23.43 -10.88 -0.19
C CYS A 47 23.77 -9.52 -0.77
N ILE A 48 24.44 -8.68 0.02
CA ILE A 48 24.86 -7.34 -0.37
C ILE A 48 26.37 -7.28 -0.25
N PHE A 49 27.04 -6.76 -1.26
CA PHE A 49 28.50 -6.58 -1.24
C PHE A 49 28.86 -5.11 -1.51
N SER A 50 29.58 -4.51 -0.55
CA SER A 50 30.15 -3.18 -0.70
C SER A 50 31.35 -3.03 0.24
N PRO A 51 32.58 -2.78 -0.26
CA PRO A 51 33.84 -2.90 0.51
C PRO A 51 34.09 -1.80 1.53
N ARG A 52 33.33 -0.68 1.56
CA ARG A 52 33.52 0.33 2.61
C ARG A 52 32.83 -0.13 3.90
N LEU A 53 33.63 -0.24 4.96
CA LEU A 53 33.16 -0.66 6.28
C LEU A 53 33.03 0.53 7.23
N ASP A 54 32.15 0.40 8.21
CA ASP A 54 32.09 1.27 9.38
C ASP A 54 33.17 0.90 10.42
N LEU A 55 33.17 1.60 11.55
CA LEU A 55 34.11 1.37 12.65
C LEU A 55 33.94 -0.01 13.31
N VAL A 56 32.76 -0.63 13.15
CA VAL A 56 32.45 -1.95 13.72
C VAL A 56 32.82 -3.07 12.77
N GLY A 57 33.05 -2.77 11.49
CA GLY A 57 33.43 -3.73 10.45
C GLY A 57 32.26 -4.17 9.54
N ASN A 58 31.14 -3.48 9.58
CA ASN A 58 30.01 -3.73 8.73
C ASN A 58 30.02 -2.84 7.47
N SER A 59 29.50 -3.34 6.36
CA SER A 59 29.38 -2.55 5.14
C SER A 59 28.41 -1.38 5.33
N ILE A 60 28.89 -0.13 5.21
CA ILE A 60 28.07 1.10 5.37
C ILE A 60 26.92 1.12 4.38
N ARG A 61 27.20 0.84 3.10
CA ARG A 61 26.15 0.81 2.07
C ARG A 61 25.24 -0.39 2.21
N GLY A 62 25.79 -1.51 2.71
CA GLY A 62 25.00 -2.70 2.99
C GLY A 62 23.97 -2.48 4.10
N LEU A 63 24.35 -1.77 5.16
CA LEU A 63 23.44 -1.35 6.23
C LEU A 63 22.34 -0.43 5.71
N GLU A 64 22.70 0.56 4.90
CA GLU A 64 21.74 1.48 4.31
C GLU A 64 20.74 0.77 3.38
N VAL A 65 21.19 -0.19 2.57
CA VAL A 65 20.30 -1.02 1.73
C VAL A 65 19.36 -1.85 2.60
N ALA A 66 19.87 -2.48 3.66
CA ALA A 66 19.05 -3.25 4.60
C ALA A 66 17.96 -2.39 5.23
N LYS A 67 18.30 -1.17 5.66
CA LYS A 67 17.36 -0.20 6.22
C LYS A 67 16.26 0.18 5.22
N ARG A 68 16.62 0.53 3.98
CA ARG A 68 15.65 0.85 2.93
C ARG A 68 14.72 -0.31 2.57
N ILE A 69 15.23 -1.55 2.67
CA ILE A 69 14.39 -2.74 2.48
C ILE A 69 13.31 -2.82 3.58
N THR A 70 13.69 -2.64 4.84
CA THR A 70 12.74 -2.72 5.97
C THR A 70 11.81 -1.50 6.04
N GLU A 71 12.23 -0.35 5.54
CA GLU A 71 11.36 0.82 5.39
C GLU A 71 10.28 0.62 4.32
N LYS A 72 10.57 -0.14 3.28
CA LYS A 72 9.65 -0.36 2.15
C LYS A 72 8.80 -1.61 2.31
N TYR A 73 9.35 -2.67 2.92
CA TYR A 73 8.71 -3.98 3.00
C TYR A 73 8.49 -4.43 4.44
N LEU A 74 7.39 -5.12 4.67
CA LEU A 74 7.07 -5.78 5.94
C LEU A 74 7.92 -7.06 6.08
N VAL A 75 9.17 -6.91 6.51
CA VAL A 75 10.12 -8.01 6.66
C VAL A 75 10.74 -8.11 8.04
N HIS A 76 10.59 -7.10 8.88
CA HIS A 76 11.04 -7.14 10.27
C HIS A 76 10.33 -8.28 11.02
N LEU A 77 11.02 -8.97 11.92
CA LEU A 77 10.45 -10.11 12.66
C LEU A 77 9.19 -9.76 13.47
N PHE A 78 9.05 -8.52 13.89
CA PHE A 78 7.91 -8.03 14.67
C PHE A 78 6.87 -7.26 13.84
N ASP A 79 7.01 -7.19 12.52
CA ASP A 79 6.04 -6.50 11.67
C ASP A 79 4.61 -7.04 11.81
N GLY A 80 4.46 -8.33 12.13
CA GLY A 80 3.14 -8.93 12.36
C GLY A 80 2.40 -8.41 13.60
N THR A 81 3.08 -7.69 14.49
CA THR A 81 2.50 -7.09 15.71
C THR A 81 2.12 -5.62 15.50
N MET A 82 2.55 -5.02 14.40
CA MET A 82 2.32 -3.62 14.08
C MET A 82 1.41 -3.47 12.87
N THR A 83 0.36 -2.68 13.00
CA THR A 83 -0.51 -2.28 11.89
C THR A 83 0.13 -1.16 11.06
N ASP A 84 1.35 -1.35 10.59
CA ASP A 84 1.98 -0.40 9.67
C ASP A 84 1.54 -0.69 8.23
N MET A 85 0.55 0.04 7.76
CA MET A 85 -0.05 -0.13 6.43
C MET A 85 0.74 0.59 5.32
N LYS A 86 1.85 1.25 5.63
CA LYS A 86 2.67 1.96 4.63
C LYS A 86 3.58 1.04 3.84
N ARG A 87 3.95 -0.11 4.42
CA ARG A 87 4.91 -1.03 3.85
C ARG A 87 4.24 -2.19 3.11
N ILE A 88 4.93 -2.70 2.11
CA ILE A 88 4.46 -3.80 1.27
C ILE A 88 4.80 -5.13 1.93
N ASP A 89 3.82 -6.02 2.11
CA ASP A 89 4.13 -7.40 2.51
C ASP A 89 4.59 -8.22 1.28
N PRO A 90 5.88 -8.59 1.21
CA PRO A 90 6.40 -9.32 0.07
C PRO A 90 5.96 -10.79 0.03
N ARG A 91 5.29 -11.28 1.08
CA ARG A 91 4.71 -12.62 1.14
C ARG A 91 3.39 -12.71 0.41
N LEU A 92 2.72 -11.56 0.23
CA LEU A 92 1.44 -11.50 -0.47
C LEU A 92 1.67 -11.36 -1.98
N PRO A 93 0.98 -12.14 -2.83
CA PRO A 93 0.95 -11.89 -4.26
C PRO A 93 0.51 -10.46 -4.53
N VAL A 94 1.15 -9.79 -5.50
CA VAL A 94 0.81 -8.41 -5.88
C VAL A 94 -0.68 -8.25 -6.21
N ALA A 95 -1.27 -9.27 -6.83
CA ALA A 95 -2.70 -9.30 -7.11
C ALA A 95 -3.56 -9.27 -5.83
N ARG A 96 -3.17 -10.03 -4.79
CA ARG A 96 -3.88 -10.06 -3.52
C ARG A 96 -3.73 -8.75 -2.75
N TRP A 97 -2.55 -8.14 -2.79
CA TRP A 97 -2.34 -6.83 -2.19
C TRP A 97 -3.19 -5.75 -2.86
N ARG A 98 -3.27 -5.76 -4.22
CA ARG A 98 -4.15 -4.85 -4.98
C ARG A 98 -5.61 -5.07 -4.66
N ALA A 99 -6.06 -6.32 -4.60
CA ALA A 99 -7.43 -6.66 -4.25
C ALA A 99 -7.80 -6.20 -2.84
N ASN A 100 -6.94 -6.39 -1.86
CA ASN A 100 -7.17 -5.92 -0.49
C ASN A 100 -7.23 -4.39 -0.42
N ASN A 101 -6.35 -3.68 -1.14
CA ASN A 101 -6.38 -2.22 -1.20
C ASN A 101 -7.67 -1.70 -1.84
N CYS A 102 -8.09 -2.33 -2.94
CA CYS A 102 -9.33 -2.00 -3.64
C CYS A 102 -10.54 -2.22 -2.73
N ALA A 103 -10.66 -3.39 -2.12
CA ALA A 103 -11.75 -3.73 -1.24
C ALA A 103 -11.84 -2.78 -0.03
N GLU A 104 -10.71 -2.43 0.59
CA GLU A 104 -10.66 -1.52 1.72
C GLU A 104 -11.08 -0.09 1.34
N ALA A 105 -10.61 0.42 0.19
CA ALA A 105 -10.96 1.74 -0.29
C ALA A 105 -12.45 1.84 -0.67
N ILE A 106 -12.96 0.84 -1.39
CA ILE A 106 -14.37 0.76 -1.78
C ILE A 106 -15.27 0.65 -0.55
N TRP A 107 -14.94 -0.25 0.38
CA TRP A 107 -15.71 -0.41 1.61
C TRP A 107 -15.71 0.87 2.46
N ALA A 108 -14.56 1.54 2.59
CA ALA A 108 -14.47 2.81 3.30
C ALA A 108 -15.34 3.90 2.66
N ALA A 109 -15.35 3.96 1.34
CA ALA A 109 -16.16 4.93 0.58
C ALA A 109 -17.66 4.64 0.69
N SER A 110 -18.07 3.37 0.60
CA SER A 110 -19.45 2.94 0.77
C SER A 110 -20.01 3.20 2.18
N ASN A 111 -19.15 3.15 3.21
CA ASN A 111 -19.55 3.42 4.60
C ASN A 111 -19.29 4.86 5.08
N GLY A 112 -18.89 5.76 4.20
CA GLY A 112 -18.64 7.15 4.57
C GLY A 112 -17.40 7.35 5.47
N SER A 113 -16.47 6.40 5.51
CA SER A 113 -15.34 6.43 6.44
C SER A 113 -14.16 7.25 5.91
N ILE A 114 -14.22 8.57 6.04
CA ILE A 114 -13.11 9.48 5.67
C ILE A 114 -11.82 9.09 6.39
N ARG A 115 -11.87 8.79 7.68
CA ARG A 115 -10.70 8.41 8.47
C ARG A 115 -9.93 7.22 7.87
N THR A 116 -10.64 6.24 7.31
CA THR A 116 -10.00 5.10 6.66
C THR A 116 -9.36 5.52 5.33
N LEU A 117 -10.01 6.39 4.56
CA LEU A 117 -9.48 6.92 3.30
C LEU A 117 -8.25 7.80 3.54
N GLU A 118 -8.25 8.69 4.53
CA GLU A 118 -7.09 9.49 4.96
C GLU A 118 -5.90 8.60 5.32
N ARG A 119 -6.14 7.51 6.05
CA ARG A 119 -5.11 6.51 6.38
C ARG A 119 -4.57 5.84 5.11
N LEU A 120 -5.41 5.50 4.15
CA LEU A 120 -4.98 4.93 2.87
C LEU A 120 -4.10 5.92 2.08
N VAL A 121 -4.49 7.18 2.00
CA VAL A 121 -3.70 8.25 1.37
C VAL A 121 -2.37 8.44 2.08
N SER A 122 -2.37 8.57 3.41
CA SER A 122 -1.13 8.72 4.19
C SER A 122 -0.19 7.52 4.05
N SER A 123 -0.73 6.35 3.70
CA SER A 123 -0.01 5.12 3.39
C SER A 123 0.41 5.01 1.92
N GLN A 124 0.28 6.09 1.15
CA GLN A 124 0.58 6.15 -0.29
C GLN A 124 -0.19 5.10 -1.11
N ARG A 125 -1.38 4.73 -0.65
CA ARG A 125 -2.26 3.82 -1.38
C ARG A 125 -3.01 4.57 -2.48
N ASN A 126 -3.09 3.94 -3.64
CA ASN A 126 -3.87 4.49 -4.75
C ASN A 126 -5.37 4.35 -4.46
N LEU A 127 -6.12 5.46 -4.53
CA LEU A 127 -7.57 5.49 -4.42
C LEU A 127 -8.26 5.40 -5.79
N GLU A 128 -7.52 5.50 -6.90
CA GLU A 128 -8.03 5.24 -8.26
C GLU A 128 -8.02 3.74 -8.55
N VAL A 129 -8.64 2.96 -7.68
CA VAL A 129 -8.76 1.51 -7.80
C VAL A 129 -10.21 1.16 -8.10
N GLY A 130 -10.44 0.15 -8.92
CA GLY A 130 -11.77 -0.37 -9.22
C GLY A 130 -11.90 -1.84 -8.88
N ASP A 131 -13.09 -2.26 -8.52
CA ASP A 131 -13.45 -3.66 -8.35
C ASP A 131 -13.48 -4.42 -9.69
N TYR A 132 -14.04 -5.64 -9.70
CA TYR A 132 -14.20 -6.44 -10.91
C TYR A 132 -15.03 -5.73 -11.99
N ASP A 133 -15.99 -4.91 -11.58
CA ASP A 133 -16.87 -4.13 -12.45
C ASP A 133 -16.32 -2.73 -12.75
N ARG A 134 -15.06 -2.45 -12.36
CA ARG A 134 -14.38 -1.16 -12.45
C ARG A 134 -15.06 -0.06 -11.62
N ARG A 135 -15.90 -0.42 -10.66
CA ARG A 135 -16.48 0.56 -9.75
C ARG A 135 -15.44 1.03 -8.76
N THR A 136 -15.23 2.32 -8.72
CA THR A 136 -14.22 2.96 -7.86
C THR A 136 -14.83 3.39 -6.53
N PRO A 137 -14.02 3.75 -5.51
CA PRO A 137 -14.52 4.37 -4.29
C PRO A 137 -15.45 5.55 -4.55
N LEU A 138 -15.19 6.31 -5.61
CA LEU A 138 -16.03 7.46 -5.99
C LEU A 138 -17.42 7.04 -6.45
N HIS A 139 -17.56 5.89 -7.14
CA HIS A 139 -18.89 5.34 -7.49
C HIS A 139 -19.69 4.98 -6.25
N LEU A 140 -19.06 4.28 -5.29
CA LEU A 140 -19.74 3.82 -4.09
C LEU A 140 -20.13 5.00 -3.19
N ALA A 141 -19.22 5.95 -2.97
CA ALA A 141 -19.53 7.16 -2.22
C ALA A 141 -20.69 7.96 -2.85
N SER A 142 -20.74 8.02 -4.19
CA SER A 142 -21.80 8.71 -4.93
C SER A 142 -23.13 7.97 -4.86
N ALA A 143 -23.10 6.64 -4.92
CA ALA A 143 -24.27 5.78 -4.82
C ALA A 143 -24.91 5.85 -3.42
N GLU A 144 -24.11 5.91 -2.38
CA GLU A 144 -24.56 5.92 -0.97
C GLU A 144 -24.79 7.35 -0.42
N GLY A 145 -24.50 8.40 -1.20
CA GLY A 145 -24.78 9.77 -0.81
C GLY A 145 -23.76 10.40 0.16
N HIS A 146 -22.55 9.88 0.23
CA HIS A 146 -21.51 10.37 1.14
C HIS A 146 -20.78 11.60 0.58
N ILE A 147 -21.39 12.78 0.70
CA ILE A 147 -20.92 14.06 0.14
C ILE A 147 -19.50 14.38 0.60
N GLU A 148 -19.19 14.20 1.89
CA GLU A 148 -17.88 14.50 2.45
C GLU A 148 -16.79 13.59 1.84
N VAL A 149 -17.10 12.31 1.61
CA VAL A 149 -16.21 11.34 0.97
C VAL A 149 -16.00 11.69 -0.50
N VAL A 150 -17.05 12.07 -1.22
CA VAL A 150 -16.95 12.51 -2.63
C VAL A 150 -16.02 13.72 -2.72
N ASN A 151 -16.22 14.74 -1.90
CA ASN A 151 -15.35 15.93 -1.87
C ASN A 151 -13.92 15.56 -1.51
N PHE A 152 -13.71 14.70 -0.52
CA PHE A 152 -12.38 14.23 -0.13
C PHE A 152 -11.66 13.53 -1.31
N LEU A 153 -12.32 12.58 -1.97
CA LEU A 153 -11.74 11.84 -3.10
C LEU A 153 -11.39 12.77 -4.27
N LEU A 154 -12.27 13.71 -4.60
CA LEU A 154 -12.02 14.70 -5.65
C LEU A 154 -10.85 15.63 -5.31
N ASN A 155 -10.72 16.08 -4.05
CA ASN A 155 -9.61 16.90 -3.58
C ASN A 155 -8.27 16.14 -3.61
N GLU A 156 -8.29 14.82 -3.39
CA GLU A 156 -7.11 13.94 -3.56
C GLU A 156 -6.77 13.68 -5.04
N GLY A 157 -7.53 14.25 -5.97
CA GLY A 157 -7.28 14.14 -7.41
C GLY A 157 -7.83 12.86 -8.05
N VAL A 158 -8.68 12.11 -7.35
CA VAL A 158 -9.35 10.92 -7.92
C VAL A 158 -10.30 11.35 -9.04
N LYS A 159 -10.07 10.80 -10.24
CA LYS A 159 -10.86 11.14 -11.41
C LYS A 159 -12.16 10.32 -11.47
N PRO A 160 -13.28 10.92 -11.85
CA PRO A 160 -14.49 10.18 -12.16
C PRO A 160 -14.32 9.46 -13.50
N ILE A 161 -14.03 8.17 -13.44
CA ILE A 161 -13.88 7.29 -14.61
C ILE A 161 -15.11 6.39 -14.75
N PRO A 162 -15.43 5.88 -15.95
CA PRO A 162 -16.56 5.00 -16.13
C PRO A 162 -16.30 3.59 -15.59
N ASP A 163 -17.35 2.96 -15.11
CA ASP A 163 -17.37 1.56 -14.75
C ASP A 163 -17.35 0.66 -16.02
N ARG A 164 -17.53 -0.63 -15.83
CA ARG A 164 -17.53 -1.65 -16.90
C ARG A 164 -18.64 -1.46 -17.94
N TRP A 165 -19.76 -0.83 -17.55
CA TRP A 165 -20.92 -0.59 -18.42
C TRP A 165 -20.97 0.85 -18.96
N GLY A 166 -19.96 1.66 -18.68
CA GLY A 166 -19.89 3.06 -19.08
C GLY A 166 -20.58 4.02 -18.10
N GLY A 167 -21.05 3.53 -16.96
CA GLY A 167 -21.65 4.35 -15.90
C GLY A 167 -20.59 5.16 -15.15
N TYR A 168 -20.84 6.44 -14.94
CA TYR A 168 -19.99 7.33 -14.15
C TYR A 168 -20.52 7.48 -12.72
N PRO A 169 -19.72 7.88 -11.74
CA PRO A 169 -20.16 8.16 -10.36
C PRO A 169 -21.34 9.13 -10.29
N ILE A 170 -21.42 10.11 -11.20
CA ILE A 170 -22.55 11.03 -11.30
C ILE A 170 -23.86 10.31 -11.66
N SER A 171 -23.80 9.25 -12.47
CA SER A 171 -24.97 8.45 -12.82
C SER A 171 -25.50 7.69 -11.60
N ASP A 172 -24.61 7.16 -10.78
CA ASP A 172 -24.97 6.52 -9.52
C ASP A 172 -25.67 7.51 -8.57
N ALA A 173 -25.12 8.72 -8.44
CA ALA A 173 -25.74 9.78 -7.63
C ALA A 173 -27.13 10.17 -8.16
N LYS A 174 -27.31 10.30 -9.49
CA LYS A 174 -28.61 10.61 -10.11
C LYS A 174 -29.63 9.50 -9.86
N ASN A 175 -29.23 8.25 -10.06
CA ASN A 175 -30.11 7.09 -9.90
C ASN A 175 -30.62 6.92 -8.46
N ASN A 176 -29.78 7.31 -7.49
CA ASN A 176 -30.12 7.23 -6.06
C ASN A 176 -30.65 8.55 -5.47
N GLY A 177 -30.83 9.60 -6.28
CA GLY A 177 -31.47 10.85 -5.86
C GLY A 177 -30.56 11.79 -5.05
N HIS A 178 -29.24 11.63 -5.10
CA HIS A 178 -28.25 12.45 -4.36
C HIS A 178 -27.92 13.74 -5.13
N THR A 179 -28.87 14.68 -5.15
CA THR A 179 -28.80 15.92 -5.95
C THR A 179 -27.58 16.79 -5.62
N GLU A 180 -27.18 16.88 -4.35
CA GLU A 180 -26.01 17.67 -3.94
C GLU A 180 -24.71 17.12 -4.55
N ILE A 181 -24.57 15.79 -4.65
CA ILE A 181 -23.42 15.15 -5.31
C ILE A 181 -23.44 15.39 -6.81
N VAL A 182 -24.63 15.35 -7.43
CA VAL A 182 -24.79 15.70 -8.85
C VAL A 182 -24.34 17.13 -9.10
N ASP A 183 -24.68 18.08 -8.23
CA ASP A 183 -24.26 19.47 -8.34
C ASP A 183 -22.73 19.64 -8.19
N ILE A 184 -22.08 18.82 -7.34
CA ILE A 184 -20.62 18.80 -7.21
C ILE A 184 -20.00 18.37 -8.53
N PHE A 185 -20.46 17.27 -9.14
CA PHE A 185 -19.95 16.78 -10.41
C PHE A 185 -20.20 17.73 -11.58
N ASN A 186 -21.36 18.41 -11.62
CA ASN A 186 -21.68 19.38 -12.66
C ASN A 186 -20.77 20.62 -12.63
N LYS A 187 -20.14 20.94 -11.49
CA LYS A 187 -19.16 22.01 -11.36
C LYS A 187 -17.76 21.61 -11.85
N LEU A 188 -17.53 20.33 -12.07
CA LEU A 188 -16.25 19.79 -12.51
C LEU A 188 -16.23 19.80 -14.03
N ASP A 189 -16.31 20.61 -14.81
CA ASP A 189 -16.19 20.72 -16.30
C ASP A 189 -15.69 19.44 -17.01
N ILE A 190 -16.31 18.29 -16.71
CA ILE A 190 -15.94 16.98 -17.22
C ILE A 190 -17.00 16.54 -18.25
N GLU A 191 -16.55 16.25 -19.46
CA GLU A 191 -17.41 15.61 -20.46
C GLU A 191 -17.69 14.15 -20.06
N TYR A 192 -18.92 13.88 -19.67
CA TYR A 192 -19.42 12.53 -19.41
C TYR A 192 -20.04 11.98 -20.70
N THR A 193 -19.50 10.88 -21.22
CA THR A 193 -20.20 10.11 -22.25
C THR A 193 -21.32 9.33 -21.58
N GLU A 194 -22.56 9.50 -22.03
CA GLU A 194 -23.68 8.71 -21.52
C GLU A 194 -23.42 7.22 -21.75
N PRO A 195 -23.70 6.36 -20.75
CA PRO A 195 -23.56 4.93 -20.93
C PRO A 195 -24.42 4.49 -22.11
N LEU A 196 -23.84 3.68 -23.00
CA LEU A 196 -24.62 2.99 -24.01
C LEU A 196 -25.70 2.19 -23.29
N HIS A 197 -26.95 2.68 -23.34
CA HIS A 197 -28.09 1.87 -22.95
C HIS A 197 -28.01 0.60 -23.80
N LEU A 198 -27.82 -0.54 -23.14
CA LEU A 198 -28.08 -1.81 -23.77
C LEU A 198 -29.54 -1.74 -24.20
N VAL A 199 -29.74 -1.61 -25.49
CA VAL A 199 -31.06 -1.71 -26.12
C VAL A 199 -31.56 -3.09 -25.71
N GLU A 200 -32.61 -3.11 -24.89
CA GLU A 200 -33.37 -4.33 -24.63
C GLU A 200 -33.98 -4.77 -25.98
N ASP A 201 -33.43 -5.88 -26.51
CA ASP A 201 -34.07 -6.70 -27.54
C ASP A 201 -34.81 -7.87 -26.89
#